data_eefaddfa77c0078e237be396bd17f1f0
#
_entry.id   eefaddfa77c0078e237be396bd17f1f0
#
_cell.length_a   1.000
_cell.length_b   1.000
_cell.length_c   1.000
_cell.angle_alpha   90.00
_cell.angle_beta   90.00
_cell.angle_gamma   90.00
#
_symmetry.space_group_name_H-M   'P 1'
#
loop_
_entity.id
_entity.type
_entity.pdbx_description
1 polymer ?
#
loop_
_entity_poly.entity_id
_entity_poly.type
_entity_poly.pdbx_seq_one_letter_code
_entity_poly.pdbx_strand_id
1 'polypeptide(L)'
;MSLCIFHHPYYSSLALPERHRFPLAKYQALFQTLSTRGYPLQETQAATRAQIDRVHDSDYVSAALAGQLDDNAIRQLGFPWSPRLIERTLLSVGATLAASRHALEQGCGLQISGGYHHAHRAHGSGFCLFNDLVIAAQTCLDEGRCDQVLIVDLDVHQGDGSAALCAGRRDIITLSLHGEHNFPRHKPASHLDFALPSGMQDDAYLDTLAQALSLALRLYNPDLVLYQAGVDVHHADELGYLALSDEGIRQRDAMVFDCAITHGLPVAAVPGGGYRREWQQLIPLHMTLFEEARKRFGQTSMPALYQGS
;
A
#
# COMPACT_ATOMS: atom_id res chain seq x y z
N MET A 1 -15.22 0.66 -15.97
CA MET A 1 -14.12 0.44 -15.01
C MET A 1 -14.22 -0.99 -14.50
N SER A 2 -13.12 -1.70 -14.33
CA SER A 2 -13.13 -3.06 -13.76
C SER A 2 -12.11 -3.17 -12.64
N LEU A 3 -12.43 -3.98 -11.64
CA LEU A 3 -11.57 -4.30 -10.50
C LEU A 3 -10.78 -5.57 -10.79
N CYS A 4 -9.48 -5.59 -10.47
CA CYS A 4 -8.65 -6.78 -10.39
C CYS A 4 -7.84 -6.77 -9.10
N ILE A 5 -7.63 -7.94 -8.49
CA ILE A 5 -6.86 -8.11 -7.27
C ILE A 5 -5.68 -9.05 -7.53
N PHE A 6 -4.48 -8.53 -7.35
CA PHE A 6 -3.25 -9.28 -7.59
C PHE A 6 -2.78 -10.00 -6.33
N HIS A 7 -2.28 -11.22 -6.48
CA HIS A 7 -1.81 -12.04 -5.38
C HIS A 7 -0.69 -12.99 -5.81
N HIS A 8 -0.05 -13.62 -4.80
CA HIS A 8 0.81 -14.78 -5.03
C HIS A 8 0.79 -15.71 -3.81
N PRO A 9 0.80 -17.05 -3.99
CA PRO A 9 0.77 -18.03 -2.89
C PRO A 9 1.92 -17.86 -1.89
N TYR A 10 3.06 -17.32 -2.30
CA TYR A 10 4.25 -17.15 -1.46
C TYR A 10 4.15 -16.02 -0.43
N TYR A 11 3.09 -15.22 -0.42
CA TYR A 11 2.98 -14.12 0.56
C TYR A 11 2.98 -14.58 2.00
N SER A 12 2.49 -15.80 2.29
CA SER A 12 2.49 -16.39 3.64
C SER A 12 3.56 -17.46 3.87
N SER A 13 4.52 -17.62 2.97
CA SER A 13 5.47 -18.76 3.02
C SER A 13 6.85 -18.42 3.60
N LEU A 14 6.94 -17.48 4.55
CA LEU A 14 8.17 -17.21 5.29
C LEU A 14 8.26 -18.05 6.56
N ALA A 15 9.46 -18.54 6.88
CA ALA A 15 9.78 -19.07 8.19
C ALA A 15 10.17 -17.90 9.12
N LEU A 16 9.25 -17.50 9.99
CA LEU A 16 9.50 -16.46 10.99
C LEU A 16 9.58 -17.06 12.39
N PRO A 17 10.33 -16.44 13.32
CA PRO A 17 10.32 -16.85 14.73
C PRO A 17 8.90 -16.86 15.31
N GLU A 18 8.61 -17.77 16.22
CA GLU A 18 7.26 -18.01 16.80
C GLU A 18 6.60 -16.72 17.36
N ARG A 19 7.40 -15.81 17.90
CA ARG A 19 6.92 -14.54 18.49
C ARG A 19 7.12 -13.34 17.57
N HIS A 20 7.32 -13.57 16.28
CA HIS A 20 7.50 -12.48 15.33
C HIS A 20 6.22 -11.65 15.20
N ARG A 21 6.36 -10.32 15.23
CA ARG A 21 5.21 -9.40 15.24
C ARG A 21 4.46 -9.30 13.91
N PHE A 22 5.14 -9.62 12.80
CA PHE A 22 4.55 -9.53 11.48
C PHE A 22 3.50 -10.62 11.28
N PRO A 23 2.23 -10.27 11.02
CA PRO A 23 1.12 -11.23 10.97
C PRO A 23 1.05 -11.93 9.60
N LEU A 24 2.04 -12.76 9.32
CA LEU A 24 2.25 -13.38 7.99
C LEU A 24 1.03 -14.19 7.50
N ALA A 25 0.33 -14.86 8.41
CA ALA A 25 -0.82 -15.70 8.08
C ALA A 25 -2.03 -14.92 7.51
N LYS A 26 -2.09 -13.60 7.74
CA LYS A 26 -3.18 -12.75 7.24
C LYS A 26 -3.35 -12.84 5.72
N TYR A 27 -2.25 -12.95 4.96
CA TYR A 27 -2.30 -12.95 3.49
C TYR A 27 -2.99 -14.19 2.92
N GLN A 28 -2.72 -15.38 3.50
CA GLN A 28 -3.42 -16.61 3.10
C GLN A 28 -4.91 -16.54 3.44
N ALA A 29 -5.26 -16.01 4.60
CA ALA A 29 -6.65 -15.87 5.01
C ALA A 29 -7.40 -14.83 4.16
N LEU A 30 -6.78 -13.71 3.81
CA LEU A 30 -7.33 -12.74 2.87
C LEU A 30 -7.56 -13.37 1.49
N PHE A 31 -6.57 -14.09 0.95
CA PHE A 31 -6.72 -14.79 -0.31
C PHE A 31 -7.89 -15.78 -0.29
N GLN A 32 -7.99 -16.59 0.76
CA GLN A 32 -9.09 -17.56 0.91
C GLN A 32 -10.44 -16.85 0.99
N THR A 33 -10.54 -15.77 1.77
CA THR A 33 -11.79 -15.01 1.92
C THR A 33 -12.21 -14.38 0.59
N LEU A 34 -11.29 -13.74 -0.12
CA LEU A 34 -11.55 -13.12 -1.42
C LEU A 34 -11.94 -14.16 -2.48
N SER A 35 -11.23 -15.29 -2.53
CA SER A 35 -11.52 -16.39 -3.45
C SER A 35 -12.90 -16.97 -3.21
N THR A 36 -13.24 -17.28 -1.94
CA THR A 36 -14.55 -17.83 -1.57
C THR A 36 -15.70 -16.86 -1.90
N ARG A 37 -15.45 -15.55 -1.79
CA ARG A 37 -16.45 -14.51 -2.12
C ARG A 37 -16.47 -14.13 -3.62
N GLY A 38 -15.73 -14.84 -4.46
CA GLY A 38 -15.73 -14.66 -5.92
C GLY A 38 -15.18 -13.31 -6.39
N TYR A 39 -14.12 -12.81 -5.75
CA TYR A 39 -13.40 -11.64 -6.24
C TYR A 39 -12.52 -11.99 -7.44
N PRO A 40 -12.29 -11.06 -8.39
CA PRO A 40 -11.42 -11.28 -9.54
C PRO A 40 -9.95 -11.28 -9.10
N LEU A 41 -9.40 -12.47 -8.88
CA LEU A 41 -8.03 -12.70 -8.44
C LEU A 41 -7.12 -13.07 -9.62
N GLN A 42 -5.94 -12.47 -9.67
CA GLN A 42 -4.92 -12.74 -10.67
C GLN A 42 -3.55 -12.93 -10.02
N GLU A 43 -2.83 -13.98 -10.40
CA GLU A 43 -1.45 -14.16 -9.97
C GLU A 43 -0.53 -13.12 -10.61
N THR A 44 0.45 -12.66 -9.82
CA THR A 44 1.43 -11.67 -10.24
C THR A 44 2.75 -12.32 -10.64
N GLN A 45 3.56 -11.55 -11.37
CA GLN A 45 4.97 -11.86 -11.63
C GLN A 45 5.87 -11.02 -10.74
N ALA A 46 7.08 -11.51 -10.48
CA ALA A 46 8.08 -10.78 -9.72
C ALA A 46 8.53 -9.50 -10.45
N ALA A 47 8.76 -8.44 -9.69
CA ALA A 47 9.43 -7.26 -10.20
C ALA A 47 10.86 -7.61 -10.62
N THR A 48 11.34 -6.98 -11.69
CA THR A 48 12.69 -7.16 -12.19
C THR A 48 13.69 -6.33 -11.37
N ARG A 49 14.94 -6.76 -11.34
CA ARG A 49 16.03 -5.99 -10.74
C ARG A 49 16.09 -4.57 -11.31
N ALA A 50 15.95 -4.42 -12.62
CA ALA A 50 15.98 -3.13 -13.28
C ALA A 50 14.92 -2.15 -12.77
N GLN A 51 13.73 -2.63 -12.43
CA GLN A 51 12.67 -1.81 -11.82
C GLN A 51 13.04 -1.35 -10.40
N ILE A 52 13.68 -2.23 -9.62
CA ILE A 52 14.11 -1.91 -8.24
C ILE A 52 15.28 -0.93 -8.24
N ASP A 53 16.27 -1.12 -9.12
CA ASP A 53 17.44 -0.23 -9.27
C ASP A 53 17.07 1.20 -9.70
N ARG A 54 15.84 1.43 -10.22
CA ARG A 54 15.34 2.79 -10.54
C ARG A 54 15.10 3.66 -9.30
N VAL A 55 14.85 3.02 -8.16
CA VAL A 55 14.47 3.69 -6.91
C VAL A 55 15.52 3.48 -5.83
N HIS A 56 16.05 2.27 -5.70
CA HIS A 56 17.01 1.89 -4.69
C HIS A 56 18.44 1.93 -5.19
N ASP A 57 19.36 2.08 -4.25
CA ASP A 57 20.80 2.01 -4.51
C ASP A 57 21.20 0.61 -4.99
N SER A 58 21.96 0.53 -6.08
CA SER A 58 22.30 -0.74 -6.73
C SER A 58 23.18 -1.65 -5.86
N ASP A 59 24.05 -1.06 -4.99
CA ASP A 59 24.87 -1.84 -4.06
C ASP A 59 24.00 -2.42 -2.95
N TYR A 60 23.05 -1.64 -2.41
CA TYR A 60 22.06 -2.13 -1.46
C TYR A 60 21.20 -3.24 -2.06
N VAL A 61 20.68 -3.06 -3.28
CA VAL A 61 19.90 -4.09 -3.99
C VAL A 61 20.72 -5.36 -4.17
N SER A 62 21.98 -5.25 -4.60
CA SER A 62 22.89 -6.38 -4.78
C SER A 62 23.13 -7.13 -3.46
N ALA A 63 23.42 -6.41 -2.38
CA ALA A 63 23.63 -6.99 -1.05
C ALA A 63 22.37 -7.68 -0.52
N ALA A 64 21.19 -7.06 -0.69
CA ALA A 64 19.92 -7.64 -0.30
C ALA A 64 19.61 -8.94 -1.05
N LEU A 65 19.77 -8.94 -2.38
CA LEU A 65 19.53 -10.13 -3.22
C LEU A 65 20.50 -11.27 -2.91
N ALA A 66 21.75 -10.96 -2.60
CA ALA A 66 22.81 -11.94 -2.31
C ALA A 66 22.86 -12.40 -0.85
N GLY A 67 22.04 -11.82 0.06
CA GLY A 67 22.13 -12.13 1.50
C GLY A 67 23.38 -11.59 2.19
N GLN A 68 23.85 -10.44 1.72
CA GLN A 68 25.08 -9.79 2.21
C GLN A 68 24.80 -8.51 3.02
N LEU A 69 23.53 -8.30 3.42
CA LEU A 69 23.20 -7.26 4.39
C LEU A 69 23.80 -7.61 5.75
N ASP A 70 24.38 -6.62 6.42
CA ASP A 70 24.95 -6.84 7.74
C ASP A 70 23.87 -7.04 8.84
N ASP A 71 24.29 -7.48 10.02
CA ASP A 71 23.38 -7.78 11.14
C ASP A 71 22.58 -6.55 11.59
N ASN A 72 23.12 -5.34 11.41
CA ASN A 72 22.43 -4.11 11.78
C ASN A 72 21.30 -3.79 10.78
N ALA A 73 21.58 -3.92 9.49
CA ALA A 73 20.59 -3.79 8.44
C ALA A 73 19.45 -4.82 8.58
N ILE A 74 19.80 -6.08 8.91
CA ILE A 74 18.81 -7.14 9.17
C ILE A 74 17.93 -6.81 10.39
N ARG A 75 18.52 -6.31 11.49
CA ARG A 75 17.75 -5.89 12.67
C ARG A 75 16.83 -4.70 12.36
N GLN A 76 17.30 -3.72 11.57
CA GLN A 76 16.52 -2.56 11.15
C GLN A 76 15.38 -2.96 10.22
N LEU A 77 15.62 -3.88 9.29
CA LEU A 77 14.61 -4.46 8.42
C LEU A 77 13.52 -5.18 9.21
N GLY A 78 13.89 -5.87 10.30
CA GLY A 78 12.97 -6.63 11.13
C GLY A 78 12.60 -8.02 10.58
N PHE A 79 13.22 -8.48 9.50
CA PHE A 79 13.07 -9.83 8.96
C PHE A 79 14.40 -10.57 8.93
N PRO A 80 14.45 -11.86 9.31
CA PRO A 80 15.61 -12.70 9.01
C PRO A 80 15.72 -12.84 7.49
N TRP A 81 16.93 -12.67 6.97
CA TRP A 81 17.16 -12.87 5.54
C TRP A 81 16.94 -14.33 5.13
N SER A 82 16.34 -14.53 3.98
CA SER A 82 16.22 -15.83 3.31
C SER A 82 15.94 -15.62 1.81
N PRO A 83 16.28 -16.61 0.95
CA PRO A 83 15.90 -16.54 -0.47
C PRO A 83 14.38 -16.38 -0.64
N ARG A 84 13.59 -16.97 0.25
CA ARG A 84 12.12 -16.84 0.24
C ARG A 84 11.64 -15.43 0.59
N LEU A 85 12.32 -14.70 1.47
CA LEU A 85 12.03 -13.29 1.74
C LEU A 85 12.21 -12.45 0.47
N ILE A 86 13.31 -12.67 -0.24
CA ILE A 86 13.60 -11.97 -1.48
C ILE A 86 12.52 -12.26 -2.53
N GLU A 87 12.24 -13.54 -2.80
CA GLU A 87 11.23 -13.94 -3.76
C GLU A 87 9.84 -13.35 -3.42
N ARG A 88 9.41 -13.47 -2.17
CA ARG A 88 8.17 -12.86 -1.68
C ARG A 88 8.13 -11.35 -1.91
N THR A 89 9.22 -10.66 -1.61
CA THR A 89 9.32 -9.20 -1.76
C THR A 89 9.21 -8.80 -3.23
N LEU A 90 9.96 -9.46 -4.11
CA LEU A 90 9.90 -9.19 -5.56
C LEU A 90 8.51 -9.43 -6.14
N LEU A 91 7.83 -10.50 -5.70
CA LEU A 91 6.45 -10.80 -6.11
C LEU A 91 5.47 -9.73 -5.60
N SER A 92 5.64 -9.26 -4.37
CA SER A 92 4.77 -8.22 -3.82
C SER A 92 4.98 -6.86 -4.50
N VAL A 93 6.23 -6.48 -4.80
CA VAL A 93 6.53 -5.28 -5.61
C VAL A 93 5.91 -5.42 -7.01
N GLY A 94 6.05 -6.58 -7.64
CA GLY A 94 5.45 -6.87 -8.94
C GLY A 94 3.92 -6.78 -8.93
N ALA A 95 3.28 -7.15 -7.83
CA ALA A 95 1.82 -7.03 -7.68
C ALA A 95 1.37 -5.58 -7.55
N THR A 96 2.09 -4.73 -6.81
CA THR A 96 1.78 -3.29 -6.74
C THR A 96 1.90 -2.66 -8.13
N LEU A 97 2.94 -3.03 -8.89
CA LEU A 97 3.11 -2.56 -10.26
C LEU A 97 1.99 -3.05 -11.19
N ALA A 98 1.60 -4.34 -11.09
CA ALA A 98 0.51 -4.90 -11.89
C ALA A 98 -0.83 -4.22 -11.55
N ALA A 99 -1.11 -3.97 -10.26
CA ALA A 99 -2.28 -3.23 -9.81
C ALA A 99 -2.30 -1.80 -10.34
N SER A 100 -1.14 -1.11 -10.36
CA SER A 100 -1.01 0.25 -10.87
C SER A 100 -1.28 0.32 -12.38
N ARG A 101 -0.71 -0.60 -13.16
CA ARG A 101 -0.96 -0.70 -14.60
C ARG A 101 -2.42 -1.02 -14.90
N HIS A 102 -3.00 -1.96 -14.16
CA HIS A 102 -4.43 -2.29 -14.30
C HIS A 102 -5.32 -1.09 -13.94
N ALA A 103 -4.98 -0.35 -12.89
CA ALA A 103 -5.72 0.86 -12.52
C ALA A 103 -5.71 1.90 -13.66
N LEU A 104 -4.54 2.19 -14.24
CA LEU A 104 -4.41 3.11 -15.37
C LEU A 104 -5.23 2.68 -16.61
N GLU A 105 -5.39 1.38 -16.83
CA GLU A 105 -6.13 0.83 -17.98
C GLU A 105 -7.64 0.68 -17.70
N GLN A 106 -8.00 0.31 -16.47
CA GLN A 106 -9.34 -0.17 -16.12
C GLN A 106 -10.00 0.58 -14.96
N GLY A 107 -9.27 1.47 -14.30
CA GLY A 107 -9.75 2.35 -13.23
C GLY A 107 -9.39 1.91 -11.81
N CYS A 108 -9.35 0.59 -11.49
CA CYS A 108 -9.04 0.13 -10.14
C CYS A 108 -8.26 -1.18 -10.11
N GLY A 109 -7.11 -1.19 -9.45
CA GLY A 109 -6.31 -2.39 -9.20
C GLY A 109 -5.91 -2.50 -7.72
N LEU A 110 -6.02 -3.69 -7.13
CA LEU A 110 -5.60 -3.94 -5.76
C LEU A 110 -4.62 -5.11 -5.68
N GLN A 111 -3.94 -5.22 -4.55
CA GLN A 111 -3.23 -6.45 -4.20
C GLN A 111 -3.52 -6.85 -2.75
N ILE A 112 -3.17 -8.07 -2.36
CA ILE A 112 -3.36 -8.57 -0.99
C ILE A 112 -2.14 -8.42 -0.08
N SER A 113 -1.05 -7.81 -0.56
CA SER A 113 0.19 -7.50 0.17
C SER A 113 0.61 -6.05 -0.13
N GLY A 114 1.89 -5.68 0.11
CA GLY A 114 2.40 -4.36 -0.25
C GLY A 114 2.27 -3.29 0.81
N GLY A 115 2.64 -2.06 0.46
CA GLY A 115 2.70 -0.93 1.37
C GLY A 115 4.03 -0.84 2.11
N TYR A 116 5.15 -1.08 1.40
CA TYR A 116 6.50 -1.09 2.00
C TYR A 116 7.10 0.31 2.09
N HIS A 117 6.35 1.23 2.68
CA HIS A 117 6.60 2.67 2.73
C HIS A 117 7.81 3.08 3.58
N HIS A 118 8.35 2.17 4.43
CA HIS A 118 9.55 2.43 5.24
C HIS A 118 10.87 2.06 4.55
N ALA A 119 10.85 1.50 3.34
CA ALA A 119 12.08 1.21 2.61
C ALA A 119 12.67 2.48 2.02
N HIS A 120 13.91 2.80 2.41
CA HIS A 120 14.68 3.94 1.94
C HIS A 120 15.57 3.56 0.75
N ARG A 121 16.28 4.55 0.16
CA ARG A 121 17.12 4.34 -1.01
C ARG A 121 18.16 3.24 -0.81
N ALA A 122 18.84 3.22 0.35
CA ALA A 122 19.97 2.35 0.61
C ALA A 122 19.80 1.44 1.83
N HIS A 123 18.59 1.33 2.38
CA HIS A 123 18.31 0.41 3.49
C HIS A 123 16.82 0.11 3.62
N GLY A 124 16.53 -1.07 4.15
CA GLY A 124 15.18 -1.45 4.57
C GLY A 124 14.91 -1.12 6.03
N SER A 125 13.65 -0.95 6.39
CA SER A 125 13.20 -0.65 7.75
C SER A 125 11.75 -1.10 7.96
N GLY A 126 11.32 -1.35 9.19
CA GLY A 126 9.91 -1.57 9.52
C GLY A 126 9.22 -2.64 8.66
N PHE A 127 9.86 -3.78 8.45
CA PHE A 127 9.40 -4.89 7.59
C PHE A 127 9.37 -4.57 6.08
N CYS A 128 9.97 -3.46 5.65
CA CYS A 128 9.99 -3.01 4.28
C CYS A 128 11.40 -3.14 3.70
N LEU A 129 11.60 -4.04 2.73
CA LEU A 129 12.90 -4.24 2.07
C LEU A 129 13.05 -3.30 0.86
N PHE A 130 12.07 -3.27 -0.03
CA PHE A 130 12.00 -2.36 -1.19
C PHE A 130 10.67 -1.64 -1.21
N ASN A 131 10.66 -0.35 -1.57
CA ASN A 131 9.47 0.51 -1.56
C ASN A 131 8.61 0.26 -2.80
N ASP A 132 7.64 -0.59 -2.68
CA ASP A 132 6.78 -1.02 -3.78
C ASP A 132 5.95 0.11 -4.38
N LEU A 133 5.50 1.07 -3.56
CA LEU A 133 4.71 2.21 -4.02
C LEU A 133 5.55 3.14 -4.90
N VAL A 134 6.76 3.50 -4.45
CA VAL A 134 7.63 4.39 -5.23
C VAL A 134 8.18 3.67 -6.46
N ILE A 135 8.46 2.35 -6.39
CA ILE A 135 8.87 1.55 -7.56
C ILE A 135 7.75 1.49 -8.60
N ALA A 136 6.51 1.28 -8.17
CA ALA A 136 5.35 1.24 -9.06
C ALA A 136 5.11 2.61 -9.71
N ALA A 137 5.15 3.70 -8.94
CA ALA A 137 5.05 5.06 -9.45
C ALA A 137 6.14 5.36 -10.48
N GLN A 138 7.41 5.11 -10.13
CA GLN A 138 8.54 5.34 -11.04
C GLN A 138 8.41 4.53 -12.32
N THR A 139 8.00 3.27 -12.23
CA THR A 139 7.87 2.42 -13.41
C THR A 139 6.75 2.91 -14.33
N CYS A 140 5.59 3.32 -13.79
CA CYS A 140 4.50 3.87 -14.60
C CYS A 140 4.90 5.18 -15.30
N LEU A 141 5.67 6.05 -14.64
CA LEU A 141 6.23 7.26 -15.24
C LEU A 141 7.22 6.93 -16.36
N ASP A 142 8.17 6.01 -16.13
CA ASP A 142 9.18 5.59 -17.11
C ASP A 142 8.54 4.94 -18.35
N GLU A 143 7.39 4.29 -18.19
CA GLU A 143 6.60 3.69 -19.27
C GLU A 143 5.75 4.72 -20.03
N GLY A 144 5.75 5.99 -19.60
CA GLY A 144 4.93 7.05 -20.19
C GLY A 144 3.43 6.82 -20.03
N ARG A 145 3.01 6.11 -18.98
CA ARG A 145 1.59 5.81 -18.70
C ARG A 145 0.89 6.91 -17.92
N CYS A 146 1.65 7.76 -17.24
CA CYS A 146 1.19 8.90 -16.47
C CYS A 146 2.33 9.91 -16.33
N ASP A 147 2.01 11.16 -16.03
CA ASP A 147 2.98 12.25 -15.83
C ASP A 147 3.14 12.58 -14.34
N GLN A 148 2.10 12.33 -13.51
CA GLN A 148 2.17 12.58 -12.08
C GLN A 148 1.42 11.51 -11.27
N VAL A 149 2.04 11.05 -10.18
CA VAL A 149 1.46 10.05 -9.25
C VAL A 149 1.29 10.66 -7.87
N LEU A 150 0.12 10.45 -7.25
CA LEU A 150 -0.13 10.79 -5.85
C LEU A 150 -0.14 9.51 -5.00
N ILE A 151 0.79 9.42 -4.06
CA ILE A 151 0.78 8.38 -3.02
C ILE A 151 -0.03 8.93 -1.83
N VAL A 152 -1.17 8.31 -1.55
CA VAL A 152 -2.01 8.57 -0.37
C VAL A 152 -1.71 7.49 0.66
N ASP A 153 -0.94 7.85 1.67
CA ASP A 153 -0.51 6.96 2.74
C ASP A 153 -1.33 7.22 4.00
N LEU A 154 -2.19 6.26 4.34
CA LEU A 154 -3.10 6.32 5.50
C LEU A 154 -2.78 5.23 6.53
N ASP A 155 -1.58 4.65 6.50
CA ASP A 155 -1.02 3.84 7.58
C ASP A 155 -0.79 4.71 8.82
N VAL A 156 -0.88 4.13 10.02
CA VAL A 156 -0.63 4.89 11.26
C VAL A 156 0.81 5.39 11.37
N HIS A 157 1.74 4.70 10.69
CA HIS A 157 3.14 5.08 10.62
C HIS A 157 3.37 6.01 9.43
N GLN A 158 4.18 7.07 9.60
CA GLN A 158 4.59 7.85 8.44
C GLN A 158 5.42 6.99 7.48
N GLY A 159 5.11 7.06 6.19
CA GLY A 159 5.92 6.44 5.14
C GLY A 159 7.23 7.18 4.92
N ASP A 160 8.15 7.10 5.88
CA ASP A 160 9.42 7.84 5.88
C ASP A 160 10.34 7.47 4.71
N GLY A 161 10.33 6.21 4.28
CA GLY A 161 11.02 5.77 3.08
C GLY A 161 10.45 6.44 1.83
N SER A 162 9.13 6.46 1.69
CA SER A 162 8.45 7.13 0.57
C SER A 162 8.72 8.64 0.57
N ALA A 163 8.61 9.30 1.73
CA ALA A 163 8.91 10.72 1.89
C ALA A 163 10.35 11.04 1.47
N ALA A 164 11.33 10.26 1.96
CA ALA A 164 12.74 10.47 1.63
C ALA A 164 13.06 10.20 0.15
N LEU A 165 12.48 9.18 -0.46
CA LEU A 165 12.66 8.84 -1.87
C LEU A 165 12.04 9.87 -2.82
N CYS A 166 10.96 10.52 -2.39
CA CYS A 166 10.22 11.50 -3.19
C CYS A 166 10.58 12.96 -2.86
N ALA A 167 11.52 13.19 -1.95
CA ALA A 167 11.95 14.55 -1.57
C ALA A 167 12.37 15.37 -2.79
N GLY A 168 11.73 16.54 -2.99
CA GLY A 168 12.01 17.46 -4.10
C GLY A 168 11.49 17.02 -5.47
N ARG A 169 10.81 15.89 -5.58
CA ARG A 169 10.16 15.44 -6.81
C ARG A 169 8.90 16.26 -7.08
N ARG A 170 8.50 16.31 -8.36
CA ARG A 170 7.26 16.97 -8.79
C ARG A 170 6.32 16.02 -9.52
N ASP A 171 6.79 14.84 -9.82
CA ASP A 171 6.12 13.77 -10.56
C ASP A 171 5.63 12.64 -9.64
N ILE A 172 6.18 12.50 -8.42
CA ILE A 172 5.64 11.63 -7.37
C ILE A 172 5.39 12.45 -6.12
N ILE A 173 4.13 12.64 -5.80
CA ILE A 173 3.67 13.43 -4.65
C ILE A 173 3.30 12.48 -3.52
N THR A 174 3.72 12.80 -2.29
CA THR A 174 3.40 12.02 -1.09
C THR A 174 2.48 12.80 -0.16
N LEU A 175 1.35 12.21 0.20
CA LEU A 175 0.42 12.65 1.23
C LEU A 175 0.43 11.61 2.33
N SER A 176 0.70 11.99 3.58
CA SER A 176 0.68 11.08 4.72
C SER A 176 -0.18 11.63 5.87
N LEU A 177 -1.16 10.82 6.30
CA LEU A 177 -1.88 11.02 7.56
C LEU A 177 -1.40 9.96 8.55
N HIS A 178 -0.68 10.34 9.59
CA HIS A 178 -0.03 9.41 10.50
C HIS A 178 -0.10 9.85 11.95
N GLY A 179 0.03 8.92 12.88
CA GLY A 179 0.11 9.24 14.30
C GLY A 179 1.41 9.99 14.63
N GLU A 180 1.28 11.14 15.27
CA GLU A 180 2.40 12.02 15.63
C GLU A 180 3.51 11.27 16.39
N HIS A 181 3.11 10.41 17.31
CA HIS A 181 4.03 9.66 18.19
C HIS A 181 4.34 8.24 17.69
N ASN A 182 3.76 7.81 16.56
CA ASN A 182 4.09 6.54 15.96
C ASN A 182 5.47 6.55 15.29
N PHE A 183 6.03 5.36 15.04
CA PHE A 183 7.23 5.19 14.23
C PHE A 183 7.06 5.88 12.85
N PRO A 184 8.11 6.41 12.27
CA PRO A 184 9.46 6.55 12.80
C PRO A 184 9.60 7.73 13.79
N ARG A 185 10.67 7.70 14.61
CA ARG A 185 10.95 8.81 15.55
C ARG A 185 11.32 10.10 14.82
N HIS A 186 12.10 9.98 13.74
CA HIS A 186 12.46 11.09 12.86
C HIS A 186 11.65 10.95 11.59
N LYS A 187 10.83 11.96 11.31
CA LYS A 187 9.92 11.99 10.18
C LYS A 187 10.46 12.94 9.10
N PRO A 188 11.00 12.42 7.98
CA PRO A 188 11.32 13.27 6.85
C PRO A 188 10.04 13.89 6.29
N ALA A 189 10.14 15.09 5.71
CA ALA A 189 8.97 15.77 5.18
C ALA A 189 8.45 15.07 3.92
N SER A 190 7.17 14.72 3.92
CA SER A 190 6.39 14.43 2.71
C SER A 190 6.03 15.74 2.00
N HIS A 191 5.38 15.67 0.84
CA HIS A 191 4.81 16.87 0.22
C HIS A 191 3.67 17.45 1.05
N LEU A 192 2.86 16.56 1.66
CA LEU A 192 1.78 16.91 2.57
C LEU A 192 1.80 15.94 3.77
N ASP A 193 2.10 16.43 4.95
CA ASP A 193 2.08 15.66 6.21
C ASP A 193 1.00 16.18 7.16
N PHE A 194 0.22 15.24 7.70
CA PHE A 194 -0.78 15.49 8.73
C PHE A 194 -0.47 14.58 9.93
N ALA A 195 0.24 15.15 10.91
CA ALA A 195 0.58 14.47 12.15
C ALA A 195 -0.64 14.52 13.09
N LEU A 196 -1.20 13.36 13.40
CA LEU A 196 -2.45 13.23 14.15
C LEU A 196 -2.18 12.90 15.62
N PRO A 197 -2.89 13.52 16.57
CA PRO A 197 -2.71 13.24 17.99
C PRO A 197 -3.15 11.81 18.33
N SER A 198 -2.47 11.21 19.31
CA SER A 198 -2.83 9.87 19.83
C SER A 198 -4.29 9.86 20.31
N GLY A 199 -4.99 8.76 20.03
CA GLY A 199 -6.40 8.58 20.39
C GLY A 199 -7.39 9.31 19.49
N MET A 200 -6.96 9.90 18.36
CA MET A 200 -7.88 10.50 17.39
C MET A 200 -8.88 9.47 16.89
N GLN A 201 -10.15 9.81 16.90
CA GLN A 201 -11.29 8.98 16.53
C GLN A 201 -11.85 9.36 15.15
N ASP A 202 -12.86 8.62 14.71
CA ASP A 202 -13.40 8.61 13.34
C ASP A 202 -13.71 10.00 12.79
N ASP A 203 -14.57 10.79 13.44
CA ASP A 203 -15.04 12.06 12.88
C ASP A 203 -13.89 13.02 12.59
N ALA A 204 -13.01 13.23 13.57
CA ALA A 204 -11.87 14.14 13.42
C ALA A 204 -10.85 13.63 12.39
N TYR A 205 -10.66 12.31 12.31
CA TYR A 205 -9.80 11.69 11.30
C TYR A 205 -10.37 11.88 9.89
N LEU A 206 -11.66 11.59 9.70
CA LEU A 206 -12.33 11.69 8.41
C LEU A 206 -12.42 13.14 7.92
N ASP A 207 -12.68 14.10 8.82
CA ASP A 207 -12.64 15.53 8.50
C ASP A 207 -11.24 15.96 8.03
N THR A 208 -10.20 15.48 8.72
CA THR A 208 -8.80 15.77 8.33
C THR A 208 -8.47 15.14 6.97
N LEU A 209 -8.89 13.90 6.73
CA LEU A 209 -8.69 13.22 5.46
C LEU A 209 -9.38 13.93 4.31
N ALA A 210 -10.62 14.38 4.50
CA ALA A 210 -11.36 15.12 3.47
C ALA A 210 -10.63 16.41 3.08
N GLN A 211 -10.13 17.16 4.07
CA GLN A 211 -9.33 18.37 3.84
C GLN A 211 -8.01 18.06 3.13
N ALA A 212 -7.31 17.00 3.55
CA ALA A 212 -6.03 16.59 2.98
C ALA A 212 -6.16 16.18 1.51
N LEU A 213 -7.15 15.36 1.16
CA LEU A 213 -7.44 14.96 -0.22
C LEU A 213 -7.81 16.18 -1.08
N SER A 214 -8.70 17.05 -0.57
CA SER A 214 -9.07 18.29 -1.28
C SER A 214 -7.86 19.20 -1.51
N LEU A 215 -6.97 19.34 -0.52
CA LEU A 215 -5.75 20.14 -0.66
C LEU A 215 -4.81 19.53 -1.69
N ALA A 216 -4.56 18.21 -1.62
CA ALA A 216 -3.69 17.52 -2.56
C ALA A 216 -4.15 17.72 -4.02
N LEU A 217 -5.46 17.51 -4.30
CA LEU A 217 -6.00 17.65 -5.64
C LEU A 217 -6.12 19.10 -6.14
N ARG A 218 -6.08 20.10 -5.25
CA ARG A 218 -5.98 21.52 -5.64
C ARG A 218 -4.56 21.95 -5.97
N LEU A 219 -3.56 21.33 -5.34
CA LEU A 219 -2.14 21.67 -5.53
C LEU A 219 -1.49 20.87 -6.65
N TYR A 220 -1.97 19.66 -6.88
CA TYR A 220 -1.39 18.69 -7.81
C TYR A 220 -2.47 18.15 -8.74
N ASN A 221 -2.06 17.70 -9.91
CA ASN A 221 -2.96 17.14 -10.91
C ASN A 221 -2.54 15.70 -11.25
N PRO A 222 -2.68 14.75 -10.30
CA PRO A 222 -2.20 13.38 -10.49
C PRO A 222 -3.02 12.65 -11.56
N ASP A 223 -2.35 11.77 -12.30
CA ASP A 223 -2.95 10.84 -13.25
C ASP A 223 -3.22 9.47 -12.63
N LEU A 224 -2.62 9.17 -11.48
CA LEU A 224 -2.74 7.92 -10.74
C LEU A 224 -2.67 8.17 -9.24
N VAL A 225 -3.56 7.52 -8.50
CA VAL A 225 -3.50 7.43 -7.03
C VAL A 225 -2.97 6.07 -6.62
N LEU A 226 -1.90 6.04 -5.81
CA LEU A 226 -1.44 4.85 -5.09
C LEU A 226 -1.86 4.97 -3.64
N TYR A 227 -2.74 4.08 -3.19
CA TYR A 227 -3.34 4.13 -1.87
C TYR A 227 -2.78 3.06 -0.94
N GLN A 228 -2.11 3.48 0.13
CA GLN A 228 -1.67 2.62 1.23
C GLN A 228 -2.74 2.65 2.34
N ALA A 229 -3.42 1.52 2.52
CA ALA A 229 -4.62 1.38 3.33
C ALA A 229 -4.37 0.63 4.66
N GLY A 230 -3.25 0.91 5.34
CA GLY A 230 -2.93 0.29 6.63
C GLY A 230 -4.09 0.34 7.62
N VAL A 231 -4.38 -0.79 8.28
CA VAL A 231 -5.48 -0.87 9.28
C VAL A 231 -4.97 -0.70 10.72
N ASP A 232 -3.70 -0.38 10.89
CA ASP A 232 -3.07 -0.10 12.18
C ASP A 232 -3.47 1.26 12.81
N VAL A 233 -4.28 2.03 12.10
CA VAL A 233 -5.03 3.18 12.65
C VAL A 233 -6.17 2.77 13.59
N HIS A 234 -6.52 1.48 13.64
CA HIS A 234 -7.62 0.96 14.43
C HIS A 234 -7.31 1.00 15.94
N HIS A 235 -8.34 1.32 16.76
CA HIS A 235 -8.21 1.47 18.23
C HIS A 235 -7.64 0.25 18.97
N ALA A 236 -7.74 -0.95 18.38
CA ALA A 236 -7.21 -2.19 18.98
C ALA A 236 -5.92 -2.68 18.30
N ASP A 237 -5.26 -1.85 17.47
CA ASP A 237 -3.95 -2.19 16.96
C ASP A 237 -2.88 -2.13 18.07
N GLU A 238 -1.90 -3.04 18.04
CA GLU A 238 -0.88 -3.13 19.10
C GLU A 238 0.32 -2.19 18.86
N LEU A 239 0.43 -1.59 17.69
CA LEU A 239 1.52 -0.69 17.30
C LEU A 239 1.02 0.72 16.97
N GLY A 240 -0.27 0.88 16.66
CA GLY A 240 -0.91 2.14 16.36
C GLY A 240 -1.37 2.90 17.60
N TYR A 241 -1.34 4.24 17.55
CA TYR A 241 -1.81 5.10 18.63
C TYR A 241 -3.05 5.93 18.25
N LEU A 242 -3.63 5.71 17.08
CA LEU A 242 -4.94 6.25 16.72
C LEU A 242 -6.05 5.35 17.25
N ALA A 243 -7.31 5.78 17.13
CA ALA A 243 -8.43 5.08 17.73
C ALA A 243 -9.65 4.99 16.80
N LEU A 244 -9.42 4.66 15.51
CA LEU A 244 -10.51 4.45 14.57
C LEU A 244 -11.29 3.17 14.90
N SER A 245 -12.59 3.21 14.64
CA SER A 245 -13.46 2.04 14.68
C SER A 245 -13.39 1.25 13.34
N ASP A 246 -14.01 0.07 13.30
CA ASP A 246 -14.23 -0.69 12.08
C ASP A 246 -14.96 0.17 11.03
N GLU A 247 -15.97 0.92 11.47
CA GLU A 247 -16.74 1.83 10.62
C GLU A 247 -15.90 3.01 10.13
N GLY A 248 -15.04 3.58 10.98
CA GLY A 248 -14.09 4.63 10.61
C GLY A 248 -13.14 4.20 9.51
N ILE A 249 -12.59 2.97 9.61
CA ILE A 249 -11.75 2.39 8.54
C ILE A 249 -12.57 2.22 7.25
N ARG A 250 -13.79 1.73 7.34
CA ARG A 250 -14.66 1.55 6.18
C ARG A 250 -14.96 2.90 5.50
N GLN A 251 -15.29 3.93 6.27
CA GLN A 251 -15.56 5.28 5.73
C GLN A 251 -14.31 5.92 5.14
N ARG A 252 -13.13 5.71 5.74
CA ARG A 252 -11.84 6.12 5.20
C ARG A 252 -11.60 5.55 3.80
N ASP A 253 -11.73 4.23 3.65
CA ASP A 253 -11.52 3.56 2.36
C ASP A 253 -12.56 4.01 1.33
N ALA A 254 -13.81 4.14 1.76
CA ALA A 254 -14.90 4.69 0.95
C ALA A 254 -14.56 6.09 0.43
N MET A 255 -14.09 6.98 1.28
CA MET A 255 -13.76 8.38 0.96
C MET A 255 -12.63 8.47 -0.08
N VAL A 256 -11.59 7.66 0.04
CA VAL A 256 -10.49 7.65 -0.95
C VAL A 256 -10.99 7.21 -2.32
N PHE A 257 -11.77 6.13 -2.40
CA PHE A 257 -12.32 5.66 -3.66
C PHE A 257 -13.35 6.63 -4.26
N ASP A 258 -14.22 7.24 -3.45
CA ASP A 258 -15.19 8.23 -3.91
C ASP A 258 -14.50 9.49 -4.44
N CYS A 259 -13.43 9.92 -3.77
CA CYS A 259 -12.60 11.01 -4.23
C CYS A 259 -11.97 10.70 -5.59
N ALA A 260 -11.39 9.50 -5.76
CA ALA A 260 -10.80 9.07 -7.03
C ALA A 260 -11.85 9.06 -8.17
N ILE A 261 -13.02 8.48 -7.92
CA ILE A 261 -14.12 8.43 -8.92
C ILE A 261 -14.59 9.84 -9.29
N THR A 262 -14.80 10.71 -8.29
CA THR A 262 -15.29 12.08 -8.51
C THR A 262 -14.35 12.88 -9.41
N HIS A 263 -13.05 12.62 -9.34
CA HIS A 263 -12.03 13.31 -10.13
C HIS A 263 -11.57 12.51 -11.37
N GLY A 264 -12.18 11.35 -11.64
CA GLY A 264 -11.83 10.52 -12.80
C GLY A 264 -10.44 9.88 -12.68
N LEU A 265 -9.91 9.70 -11.46
CA LEU A 265 -8.57 9.20 -11.21
C LEU A 265 -8.56 7.68 -11.09
N PRO A 266 -7.66 6.97 -11.80
CA PRO A 266 -7.39 5.58 -11.51
C PRO A 266 -6.72 5.41 -10.14
N VAL A 267 -7.06 4.31 -9.45
CA VAL A 267 -6.53 4.04 -8.11
C VAL A 267 -5.98 2.62 -8.00
N ALA A 268 -4.74 2.50 -7.56
CA ALA A 268 -4.17 1.23 -7.14
C ALA A 268 -4.00 1.23 -5.62
N ALA A 269 -4.46 0.16 -4.93
CA ALA A 269 -4.43 0.12 -3.48
C ALA A 269 -3.75 -1.14 -2.94
N VAL A 270 -3.08 -0.95 -1.79
CA VAL A 270 -2.39 -1.98 -1.03
C VAL A 270 -2.89 -1.99 0.43
N PRO A 271 -3.00 -3.17 1.09
CA PRO A 271 -3.60 -3.27 2.42
C PRO A 271 -2.71 -2.77 3.57
N GLY A 272 -1.41 -2.56 3.36
CA GLY A 272 -0.50 -1.98 4.35
C GLY A 272 -0.39 -2.68 5.70
N GLY A 273 -0.15 -1.88 6.75
CA GLY A 273 0.03 -2.31 8.13
C GLY A 273 -1.24 -2.85 8.79
N GLY A 274 -1.05 -3.35 9.99
CA GLY A 274 -2.07 -3.96 10.85
C GLY A 274 -1.42 -5.05 11.69
N TYR A 275 -1.37 -4.85 13.02
CA TYR A 275 -0.52 -5.63 13.93
C TYR A 275 -1.29 -6.04 15.18
N ARG A 276 -1.84 -7.25 15.17
CA ARG A 276 -2.47 -7.88 16.32
C ARG A 276 -1.91 -9.28 16.51
N ARG A 277 -1.74 -9.72 17.75
CA ARG A 277 -1.36 -11.11 18.06
C ARG A 277 -2.42 -12.07 17.56
N GLU A 278 -3.69 -11.73 17.76
CA GLU A 278 -4.83 -12.43 17.17
C GLU A 278 -5.05 -11.92 15.74
N TRP A 279 -4.15 -12.29 14.83
CA TRP A 279 -4.12 -11.80 13.46
C TRP A 279 -5.44 -12.04 12.68
N GLN A 280 -6.26 -13.00 13.11
CA GLN A 280 -7.57 -13.26 12.52
C GLN A 280 -8.49 -12.03 12.59
N GLN A 281 -8.35 -11.22 13.63
CA GLN A 281 -9.12 -9.98 13.81
C GLN A 281 -8.75 -8.89 12.80
N LEU A 282 -7.61 -9.03 12.11
CA LEU A 282 -7.22 -8.11 11.03
C LEU A 282 -7.98 -8.39 9.73
N ILE A 283 -8.48 -9.61 9.53
CA ILE A 283 -9.12 -9.99 8.28
C ILE A 283 -10.34 -9.14 7.96
N PRO A 284 -11.34 -8.98 8.85
CA PRO A 284 -12.49 -8.13 8.56
C PRO A 284 -12.09 -6.67 8.29
N LEU A 285 -11.08 -6.15 8.98
CA LEU A 285 -10.60 -4.77 8.77
C LEU A 285 -9.98 -4.60 7.38
N HIS A 286 -9.07 -5.49 6.97
CA HIS A 286 -8.51 -5.44 5.62
C HIS A 286 -9.55 -5.72 4.53
N MET A 287 -10.57 -6.51 4.82
CA MET A 287 -11.63 -6.78 3.86
C MET A 287 -12.44 -5.54 3.49
N THR A 288 -12.50 -4.51 4.35
CA THR A 288 -13.19 -3.25 4.03
C THR A 288 -12.65 -2.60 2.76
N LEU A 289 -11.33 -2.60 2.58
CA LEU A 289 -10.68 -2.08 1.37
C LEU A 289 -11.23 -2.74 0.09
N PHE A 290 -11.29 -4.07 0.09
CA PHE A 290 -11.76 -4.85 -1.06
C PHE A 290 -13.26 -4.70 -1.28
N GLU A 291 -14.04 -4.64 -0.20
CA GLU A 291 -15.49 -4.46 -0.24
C GLU A 291 -15.86 -3.09 -0.77
N GLU A 292 -15.21 -2.02 -0.30
CA GLU A 292 -15.46 -0.65 -0.76
C GLU A 292 -15.01 -0.44 -2.22
N ALA A 293 -13.89 -1.07 -2.62
CA ALA A 293 -13.48 -1.09 -4.03
C ALA A 293 -14.50 -1.84 -4.90
N ARG A 294 -14.98 -3.02 -4.48
CA ARG A 294 -15.97 -3.81 -5.23
C ARG A 294 -17.31 -3.08 -5.39
N LYS A 295 -17.78 -2.38 -4.37
CA LYS A 295 -19.01 -1.58 -4.44
C LYS A 295 -18.94 -0.52 -5.54
N ARG A 296 -17.77 0.07 -5.77
CA ARG A 296 -17.57 1.22 -6.66
C ARG A 296 -17.07 0.84 -8.05
N PHE A 297 -16.21 -0.14 -8.16
CA PHE A 297 -15.57 -0.55 -9.42
C PHE A 297 -15.98 -1.95 -9.88
N GLY A 298 -16.72 -2.72 -9.06
CA GLY A 298 -17.12 -4.09 -9.37
C GLY A 298 -18.31 -4.23 -10.32
N GLN A 299 -18.92 -3.15 -10.75
CA GLN A 299 -20.00 -3.19 -11.75
C GLN A 299 -19.38 -3.34 -13.14
N THR A 300 -19.35 -4.56 -13.64
CA THR A 300 -19.17 -4.81 -15.06
C THR A 300 -20.35 -4.16 -15.79
N SER A 301 -20.10 -3.12 -16.57
CA SER A 301 -21.06 -2.66 -17.57
C SER A 301 -21.34 -3.86 -18.48
N MET A 302 -22.51 -4.49 -18.36
CA MET A 302 -23.01 -5.35 -19.42
C MET A 302 -23.05 -4.50 -20.70
N PRO A 303 -22.42 -4.95 -21.80
CA PRO A 303 -22.63 -4.28 -23.06
C PRO A 303 -24.12 -4.34 -23.35
N ALA A 304 -24.72 -3.18 -23.63
CA ALA A 304 -26.08 -3.10 -24.13
C ALA A 304 -26.14 -4.00 -25.37
N LEU A 305 -26.82 -5.13 -25.25
CA LEU A 305 -27.20 -5.94 -26.38
C LEU A 305 -28.09 -5.01 -27.27
N TYR A 306 -27.53 -4.57 -28.38
CA TYR A 306 -28.28 -3.99 -29.47
C TYR A 306 -29.28 -5.06 -29.92
N GLN A 307 -30.51 -4.97 -29.46
CA GLN A 307 -31.64 -5.61 -30.13
C GLN A 307 -32.00 -4.71 -31.32
N GLY A 308 -31.35 -5.01 -32.45
CA GLY A 308 -31.78 -4.54 -33.74
C GLY A 308 -33.05 -5.29 -34.11
N SER A 309 -34.10 -4.53 -34.27
CA SER A 309 -35.32 -4.90 -34.99
C SER A 309 -35.06 -5.04 -36.49
#